data_8d3e4ae0ca9003a117c566a7ad64ce57
#
_entry.id   8d3e4ae0ca9003a117c566a7ad64ce57
#
_cell.length_a   1.000
_cell.length_b   1.000
_cell.length_c   1.000
_cell.angle_alpha   90.00
_cell.angle_beta   90.00
_cell.angle_gamma   90.00
#
_symmetry.space_group_name_H-M   'P 1'
#
loop_
_entity.id
_entity.type
_entity.pdbx_description
1 polymer ?
#
loop_
_entity_poly.entity_id
_entity_poly.type
_entity_poly.pdbx_seq_one_letter_code
_entity_poly.pdbx_strand_id
1 'polypeptide(L)'
;VYRVTGLTSVPGLHSDALVAHPFSTTFQTRRYILLALLGSMALSVSAVATVSAQQMTANIRVASDSSRVIVEGRSAPASVWSFLDSYASIVGLANRVERFTLIDEGGNEIQPRKIAPGQFDSPKPAARFRYEVSLKPPLMAPDSAMVSWINNDRGLLMLADLLPLSFHRDSNGSNVIIKFTLPQQWRVYSNEIVKGQNEFEVGDAGQAVFAVGAQLRTSQINESGMLFNLVTDGEWAFADREALELAGKVLKAHREVFGTMPVRQASLILLPFPQAVGASQWSAETRRSTVTLLMGKLPSKVGALAQLSTPVTHEFFHLWVPNALALEGDYDWFYEGFTVYQAAQTATQLGMLTFPEFLNSIARAYDASKTEASQWSLVEASTRRFTIGRTSVYSKSQIVAFLYDLRLRSLSHNKKSLANVYRRLIREHPAISDNSRAAKTNDGTDVVTKELSAEIGSEDFVRLFIRGPVSIDLPAELAPFGLKVETIGLRTRIAVDEKIGKQQRDLLRQLGYNDATRGPRSK
;
A
#
# COMPACT_ATOMS: atom_id res chain seq x y z
N VAL A 1 -34.51 3.58 -4.19
CA VAL A 1 -35.77 3.08 -4.80
C VAL A 1 -35.45 2.68 -6.22
N TYR A 2 -35.23 1.40 -6.44
CA TYR A 2 -35.77 0.63 -7.56
C TYR A 2 -35.35 -0.84 -7.35
N ARG A 3 -36.39 -1.64 -7.13
CA ARG A 3 -36.38 -3.10 -7.13
C ARG A 3 -36.59 -3.56 -8.57
N VAL A 4 -35.85 -4.57 -9.04
CA VAL A 4 -36.40 -5.49 -10.04
C VAL A 4 -36.07 -6.91 -9.63
N THR A 5 -37.12 -7.62 -9.34
CA THR A 5 -37.24 -9.07 -9.16
C THR A 5 -37.34 -9.76 -10.51
N GLY A 6 -36.86 -11.00 -10.60
CA GLY A 6 -37.13 -11.86 -11.75
C GLY A 6 -36.43 -13.21 -11.65
N LEU A 7 -37.05 -14.10 -10.88
CA LEU A 7 -36.86 -15.55 -10.92
C LEU A 7 -37.40 -16.12 -12.23
N THR A 8 -36.73 -17.12 -12.83
CA THR A 8 -37.40 -18.35 -13.32
C THR A 8 -36.40 -19.48 -13.38
N SER A 9 -36.79 -20.52 -12.69
CA SER A 9 -36.22 -21.87 -12.63
C SER A 9 -36.88 -22.76 -13.68
N VAL A 10 -36.28 -23.97 -13.85
CA VAL A 10 -36.86 -25.31 -14.06
C VAL A 10 -36.43 -26.02 -15.38
N PRO A 11 -36.50 -27.35 -15.48
CA PRO A 11 -35.52 -28.36 -14.97
C PRO A 11 -35.14 -29.44 -16.00
N GLY A 12 -34.24 -30.32 -15.55
CA GLY A 12 -34.42 -31.76 -15.57
C GLY A 12 -34.09 -32.58 -16.83
N LEU A 13 -33.37 -33.61 -16.61
CA LEU A 13 -33.54 -35.04 -16.86
C LEU A 13 -32.18 -35.70 -17.11
N HIS A 14 -31.80 -36.52 -16.16
CA HIS A 14 -31.68 -38.02 -16.14
C HIS A 14 -30.95 -38.61 -17.33
N SER A 15 -29.94 -39.31 -17.05
CA SER A 15 -29.58 -40.66 -16.57
C SER A 15 -29.05 -41.49 -17.75
N ASP A 16 -28.08 -42.22 -17.66
CA ASP A 16 -27.70 -43.53 -17.21
C ASP A 16 -26.36 -43.93 -17.83
N ALA A 17 -25.51 -44.34 -17.07
CA ALA A 17 -24.81 -45.56 -16.75
C ALA A 17 -24.70 -46.64 -17.87
N LEU A 18 -23.50 -47.18 -18.02
CA LEU A 18 -23.07 -48.58 -18.07
C LEU A 18 -21.73 -48.68 -18.82
N VAL A 19 -20.67 -49.00 -18.14
CA VAL A 19 -20.10 -50.28 -17.75
C VAL A 19 -19.36 -51.02 -18.88
N ALA A 20 -18.17 -51.40 -18.51
CA ALA A 20 -17.39 -52.59 -18.80
C ALA A 20 -16.22 -52.54 -19.79
N HIS A 21 -15.09 -52.82 -19.19
CA HIS A 21 -13.85 -53.46 -19.67
C HIS A 21 -14.05 -54.78 -20.40
N PRO A 22 -13.01 -55.56 -20.72
CA PRO A 22 -11.63 -55.33 -21.23
C PRO A 22 -11.26 -56.29 -22.39
N PHE A 23 -10.00 -56.36 -22.77
CA PHE A 23 -9.17 -57.51 -23.20
C PHE A 23 -8.12 -57.03 -24.22
N SER A 24 -6.92 -57.08 -23.89
CA SER A 24 -5.76 -57.97 -23.99
C SER A 24 -5.55 -58.65 -25.35
N THR A 25 -4.39 -58.56 -25.82
CA THR A 25 -3.38 -59.55 -26.26
C THR A 25 -2.65 -59.14 -27.55
N THR A 26 -1.42 -58.90 -27.44
CA THR A 26 -0.19 -59.66 -27.82
C THR A 26 0.07 -59.97 -29.29
N PHE A 27 1.34 -59.77 -29.59
CA PHE A 27 2.27 -60.52 -30.45
C PHE A 27 2.48 -60.09 -31.91
N GLN A 28 3.65 -59.69 -32.14
CA GLN A 28 4.82 -60.23 -32.85
C GLN A 28 5.06 -59.77 -34.29
N THR A 29 6.24 -59.17 -34.42
CA THR A 29 7.29 -59.37 -35.41
C THR A 29 6.95 -59.61 -36.90
N ARG A 30 7.51 -58.80 -37.75
CA ARG A 30 8.51 -59.22 -38.76
C ARG A 30 9.10 -58.07 -39.58
N ARG A 31 10.33 -58.23 -39.81
CA ARG A 31 11.42 -57.55 -40.52
C ARG A 31 11.22 -57.42 -42.04
N TYR A 32 12.04 -56.49 -42.59
CA TYR A 32 12.57 -56.33 -43.97
C TYR A 32 11.64 -55.64 -44.99
N ILE A 33 12.00 -54.61 -45.74
CA ILE A 33 13.08 -54.48 -46.73
C ILE A 33 13.20 -53.00 -47.12
N LEU A 34 14.43 -52.61 -47.36
CA LEU A 34 14.92 -51.38 -48.02
C LEU A 34 14.27 -51.17 -49.40
N LEU A 35 13.92 -49.91 -49.72
CA LEU A 35 14.23 -49.33 -51.03
C LEU A 35 14.08 -47.78 -50.97
N ALA A 36 15.08 -47.12 -51.44
CA ALA A 36 15.21 -45.71 -51.56
C ALA A 36 14.20 -45.10 -52.53
N LEU A 37 13.56 -44.04 -52.10
CA LEU A 37 12.99 -43.04 -52.99
C LEU A 37 13.30 -41.66 -52.40
N LEU A 38 14.25 -40.97 -53.04
CA LEU A 38 14.52 -39.57 -52.93
C LEU A 38 13.24 -38.80 -53.25
N GLY A 39 12.56 -38.36 -52.24
CA GLY A 39 11.45 -37.42 -52.33
C GLY A 39 11.81 -36.17 -51.56
N SER A 40 12.03 -35.08 -52.29
CA SER A 40 12.29 -33.74 -51.79
C SER A 40 11.26 -33.33 -50.77
N MET A 41 11.59 -33.50 -49.49
CA MET A 41 10.80 -32.92 -48.39
C MET A 41 11.28 -31.49 -48.20
N ALA A 42 10.61 -30.55 -48.88
CA ALA A 42 10.75 -29.14 -48.59
C ALA A 42 10.39 -28.96 -47.09
N LEU A 43 11.41 -28.77 -46.27
CA LEU A 43 11.23 -28.24 -44.91
C LEU A 43 10.67 -26.82 -45.08
N SER A 44 9.35 -26.70 -45.00
CA SER A 44 8.73 -25.43 -44.66
C SER A 44 9.11 -25.14 -43.19
N VAL A 45 10.24 -24.46 -43.03
CA VAL A 45 10.54 -23.75 -41.79
C VAL A 45 9.46 -22.66 -41.68
N SER A 46 8.36 -22.98 -41.02
CA SER A 46 7.45 -21.95 -40.51
C SER A 46 8.29 -21.13 -39.54
N ALA A 47 8.83 -20.02 -40.03
CA ALA A 47 9.32 -18.97 -39.16
C ALA A 47 8.13 -18.56 -38.28
N VAL A 48 8.04 -19.14 -37.11
CA VAL A 48 7.24 -18.57 -36.03
C VAL A 48 7.91 -17.23 -35.78
N ALA A 49 7.40 -16.20 -36.43
CA ALA A 49 7.71 -14.83 -36.05
C ALA A 49 7.34 -14.73 -34.59
N THR A 50 8.31 -14.84 -33.71
CA THR A 50 8.17 -14.37 -32.34
C THR A 50 7.76 -12.92 -32.46
N VAL A 51 6.49 -12.64 -32.37
CA VAL A 51 6.00 -11.27 -32.16
C VAL A 51 6.64 -10.86 -30.85
N SER A 52 7.79 -10.19 -30.95
CA SER A 52 8.41 -9.52 -29.82
C SER A 52 7.33 -8.63 -29.25
N ALA A 53 6.91 -8.94 -28.04
CA ALA A 53 5.92 -8.12 -27.34
C ALA A 53 6.43 -6.68 -27.39
N GLN A 54 5.70 -5.83 -28.12
CA GLN A 54 6.14 -4.48 -28.40
C GLN A 54 6.19 -3.74 -27.06
N GLN A 55 7.38 -3.33 -26.66
CA GLN A 55 7.61 -2.63 -25.39
C GLN A 55 6.73 -1.37 -25.32
N MET A 56 5.93 -1.27 -24.26
CA MET A 56 5.12 -0.09 -24.00
C MET A 56 6.01 1.08 -23.60
N THR A 57 5.75 2.24 -24.16
CA THR A 57 6.54 3.45 -23.91
C THR A 57 5.64 4.65 -23.72
N ALA A 58 6.02 5.57 -22.82
CA ALA A 58 5.38 6.86 -22.69
C ALA A 58 6.40 7.98 -22.45
N ASN A 59 6.22 9.11 -23.11
CA ASN A 59 6.92 10.36 -22.84
C ASN A 59 5.97 11.33 -22.15
N ILE A 60 6.33 11.76 -20.95
CA ILE A 60 5.56 12.70 -20.13
C ILE A 60 6.29 14.04 -20.18
N ARG A 61 5.72 14.99 -20.89
CA ARG A 61 6.25 16.35 -20.99
C ARG A 61 5.56 17.27 -20.00
N VAL A 62 6.33 17.78 -19.06
CA VAL A 62 5.87 18.76 -18.05
C VAL A 62 5.92 20.15 -18.65
N ALA A 63 4.77 20.83 -18.66
CA ALA A 63 4.68 22.24 -19.06
C ALA A 63 4.89 23.12 -17.83
N SER A 64 5.85 24.05 -17.90
CA SER A 64 6.30 24.88 -16.78
C SER A 64 5.27 25.91 -16.29
N ASP A 65 4.28 26.23 -17.10
CA ASP A 65 3.40 27.39 -16.92
C ASP A 65 1.91 27.04 -16.69
N SER A 66 1.54 25.77 -16.69
CA SER A 66 0.14 25.41 -16.84
C SER A 66 -0.41 24.31 -15.92
N SER A 67 0.35 23.83 -14.94
CA SER A 67 -0.07 22.65 -14.13
C SER A 67 -0.63 21.52 -15.02
N ARG A 68 0.08 21.20 -16.09
CA ARG A 68 -0.31 20.26 -17.13
C ARG A 68 0.84 19.38 -17.56
N VAL A 69 0.52 18.17 -17.95
CA VAL A 69 1.46 17.31 -18.69
C VAL A 69 0.85 16.93 -20.04
N ILE A 70 1.70 16.73 -21.03
CA ILE A 70 1.37 16.11 -22.29
C ILE A 70 1.97 14.71 -22.26
N VAL A 71 1.13 13.72 -22.49
CA VAL A 71 1.54 12.32 -22.52
C VAL A 71 1.42 11.81 -23.95
N GLU A 72 2.52 11.32 -24.49
CA GLU A 72 2.59 10.69 -25.80
C GLU A 72 3.21 9.31 -25.62
N GLY A 73 2.67 8.29 -26.29
CA GLY A 73 3.21 6.97 -26.09
C GLY A 73 2.72 5.92 -27.06
N ARG A 74 3.17 4.70 -26.78
CA ARG A 74 2.81 3.51 -27.54
C ARG A 74 2.52 2.35 -26.60
N SER A 75 1.44 1.63 -26.89
CA SER A 75 1.03 0.40 -26.21
C SER A 75 0.79 -0.71 -27.21
N ALA A 76 0.31 -1.86 -26.75
CA ALA A 76 -0.33 -2.83 -27.63
C ALA A 76 -1.54 -2.17 -28.33
N PRO A 77 -1.84 -2.51 -29.60
CA PRO A 77 -3.00 -1.97 -30.30
C PRO A 77 -4.30 -2.27 -29.54
N ALA A 78 -5.09 -1.25 -29.27
CA ALA A 78 -6.36 -1.37 -28.57
C ALA A 78 -7.45 -0.50 -29.19
N SER A 79 -8.69 -0.99 -29.15
CA SER A 79 -9.88 -0.19 -29.49
C SER A 79 -10.54 0.43 -28.26
N VAL A 80 -10.39 -0.18 -27.09
CA VAL A 80 -10.93 0.31 -25.82
C VAL A 80 -9.78 0.85 -24.96
N TRP A 81 -9.96 2.06 -24.45
CA TRP A 81 -8.99 2.75 -23.61
C TRP A 81 -9.64 3.16 -22.30
N SER A 82 -8.99 2.83 -21.20
CA SER A 82 -9.50 3.13 -19.86
C SER A 82 -8.45 3.85 -19.04
N PHE A 83 -8.87 4.86 -18.30
CA PHE A 83 -8.06 5.61 -17.34
C PHE A 83 -8.66 5.47 -15.95
N LEU A 84 -7.83 5.56 -14.92
CA LEU A 84 -8.26 5.51 -13.53
C LEU A 84 -9.16 6.70 -13.22
N ASP A 85 -10.41 6.44 -12.79
CA ASP A 85 -11.36 7.50 -12.42
C ASP A 85 -11.47 7.74 -10.91
N SER A 86 -11.06 6.77 -10.10
CA SER A 86 -11.07 6.91 -8.65
C SER A 86 -9.87 6.25 -7.99
N TYR A 87 -9.37 6.87 -6.90
CA TYR A 87 -8.36 6.32 -6.03
C TYR A 87 -8.66 6.71 -4.58
N ALA A 88 -8.71 5.74 -3.69
CA ALA A 88 -9.16 5.94 -2.30
C ALA A 88 -10.55 6.64 -2.26
N SER A 89 -10.66 7.80 -1.64
CA SER A 89 -11.89 8.61 -1.61
C SER A 89 -11.97 9.67 -2.73
N ILE A 90 -10.96 9.75 -3.59
CA ILE A 90 -10.86 10.75 -4.65
C ILE A 90 -11.52 10.20 -5.91
N VAL A 91 -12.47 10.94 -6.47
CA VAL A 91 -13.22 10.58 -7.68
C VAL A 91 -13.03 11.60 -8.78
N GLY A 92 -13.32 11.20 -10.03
CA GLY A 92 -13.25 12.09 -11.18
C GLY A 92 -11.83 12.34 -11.70
N LEU A 93 -10.88 11.47 -11.38
CA LEU A 93 -9.49 11.59 -11.83
C LEU A 93 -9.37 11.55 -13.36
N ALA A 94 -10.19 10.72 -14.01
CA ALA A 94 -10.22 10.60 -15.45
C ALA A 94 -10.78 11.84 -16.19
N ASN A 95 -11.46 12.74 -15.48
CA ASN A 95 -11.93 14.01 -16.07
C ASN A 95 -10.78 14.98 -16.32
N ARG A 96 -9.59 14.71 -15.76
CA ARG A 96 -8.38 15.49 -16.00
C ARG A 96 -7.72 15.19 -17.36
N VAL A 97 -8.12 14.06 -18.01
CA VAL A 97 -7.65 13.68 -19.34
C VAL A 97 -8.39 14.48 -20.40
N GLU A 98 -7.64 15.28 -21.14
CA GLU A 98 -8.15 16.18 -22.16
C GLU A 98 -7.48 15.88 -23.52
N ARG A 99 -8.14 16.22 -24.62
CA ARG A 99 -7.58 16.13 -25.98
C ARG A 99 -7.00 14.75 -26.33
N PHE A 100 -7.68 13.70 -25.88
CA PHE A 100 -7.23 12.34 -26.16
C PHE A 100 -7.37 12.02 -27.65
N THR A 101 -6.25 11.75 -28.30
CA THR A 101 -6.14 11.45 -29.72
C THR A 101 -5.33 10.17 -29.88
N LEU A 102 -5.79 9.28 -30.73
CA LEU A 102 -5.08 8.09 -31.17
C LEU A 102 -4.46 8.33 -32.55
N ILE A 103 -3.41 7.60 -32.86
CA ILE A 103 -2.68 7.74 -34.11
C ILE A 103 -2.53 6.35 -34.75
N ASP A 104 -3.04 6.18 -35.96
CA ASP A 104 -2.94 4.92 -36.69
C ASP A 104 -1.53 4.67 -37.23
N GLU A 105 -1.31 3.52 -37.87
CA GLU A 105 0.00 3.16 -38.44
C GLU A 105 0.42 4.09 -39.58
N GLY A 106 -0.53 4.66 -40.31
CA GLY A 106 -0.29 5.64 -41.35
C GLY A 106 0.03 7.04 -40.86
N GLY A 107 -0.07 7.28 -39.53
CA GLY A 107 0.14 8.61 -38.92
C GLY A 107 -1.11 9.49 -38.87
N ASN A 108 -2.26 8.97 -39.26
CA ASN A 108 -3.51 9.73 -39.20
C ASN A 108 -4.08 9.75 -37.81
N GLU A 109 -4.61 10.89 -37.42
CA GLU A 109 -5.30 11.05 -36.12
C GLU A 109 -6.67 10.39 -36.14
N ILE A 110 -6.98 9.68 -35.07
CA ILE A 110 -8.28 9.07 -34.79
C ILE A 110 -8.79 9.70 -33.51
N GLN A 111 -10.00 10.28 -33.58
CA GLN A 111 -10.67 10.80 -32.40
C GLN A 111 -11.51 9.68 -31.75
N PRO A 112 -11.12 9.17 -30.56
CA PRO A 112 -11.90 8.16 -29.88
C PRO A 112 -13.17 8.79 -29.28
N ARG A 113 -14.25 8.01 -29.24
CA ARG A 113 -15.52 8.40 -28.64
C ARG A 113 -15.46 8.16 -27.14
N LYS A 114 -15.70 9.18 -26.33
CA LYS A 114 -15.87 9.02 -24.88
C LYS A 114 -17.20 8.33 -24.59
N ILE A 115 -17.16 7.16 -23.93
CA ILE A 115 -18.35 6.36 -23.58
C ILE A 115 -18.74 6.48 -22.10
N ALA A 116 -17.77 6.75 -21.22
CA ALA A 116 -17.96 7.02 -19.79
C ALA A 116 -16.78 7.85 -19.26
N PRO A 117 -16.80 8.34 -18.03
CA PRO A 117 -15.62 8.94 -17.40
C PRO A 117 -14.43 7.98 -17.48
N GLY A 118 -13.34 8.46 -18.10
CA GLY A 118 -12.12 7.68 -18.30
C GLY A 118 -12.21 6.52 -19.28
N GLN A 119 -13.32 6.32 -19.97
CA GLN A 119 -13.48 5.24 -20.95
C GLN A 119 -13.71 5.78 -22.35
N PHE A 120 -12.94 5.27 -23.29
CA PHE A 120 -12.97 5.69 -24.68
C PHE A 120 -13.00 4.48 -25.60
N ASP A 121 -13.74 4.60 -26.71
CA ASP A 121 -13.88 3.61 -27.76
C ASP A 121 -13.36 4.17 -29.08
N SER A 122 -12.57 3.39 -29.79
CA SER A 122 -11.98 3.74 -31.09
C SER A 122 -12.55 2.85 -32.20
N PRO A 123 -12.88 3.39 -33.36
CA PRO A 123 -13.41 2.62 -34.48
C PRO A 123 -12.39 1.61 -35.05
N LYS A 124 -11.12 1.79 -34.75
CA LYS A 124 -10.02 0.89 -35.14
C LYS A 124 -9.06 0.72 -33.96
N PRO A 125 -8.39 -0.43 -33.84
CA PRO A 125 -7.26 -0.57 -32.91
C PRO A 125 -6.15 0.44 -33.25
N ALA A 126 -5.62 1.11 -32.24
CA ALA A 126 -4.47 1.99 -32.36
C ALA A 126 -3.47 1.69 -31.26
N ALA A 127 -2.18 1.83 -31.60
CA ALA A 127 -1.07 1.61 -30.67
C ALA A 127 -0.48 2.91 -30.15
N ARG A 128 -0.56 4.00 -30.90
CA ARG A 128 0.01 5.30 -30.53
C ARG A 128 -1.09 6.24 -30.04
N PHE A 129 -0.74 7.02 -29.03
CA PHE A 129 -1.68 7.95 -28.40
C PHE A 129 -1.00 9.25 -27.98
N ARG A 130 -1.82 10.28 -27.85
CA ARG A 130 -1.46 11.57 -27.26
C ARG A 130 -2.65 12.16 -26.51
N TYR A 131 -2.38 12.74 -25.34
CA TYR A 131 -3.39 13.48 -24.56
C TYR A 131 -2.71 14.47 -23.61
N GLU A 132 -3.53 15.31 -23.03
CA GLU A 132 -3.13 16.22 -21.94
C GLU A 132 -3.79 15.79 -20.64
N VAL A 133 -3.07 15.98 -19.51
CA VAL A 133 -3.64 15.79 -18.18
C VAL A 133 -3.50 17.08 -17.39
N SER A 134 -4.62 17.59 -16.88
CA SER A 134 -4.62 18.72 -15.95
C SER A 134 -4.19 18.25 -14.58
N LEU A 135 -3.10 18.81 -14.06
CA LEU A 135 -2.48 18.44 -12.78
C LEU A 135 -2.51 19.58 -11.76
N LYS A 136 -3.61 20.34 -11.75
CA LYS A 136 -3.84 21.29 -10.67
C LYS A 136 -3.84 20.57 -9.33
N PRO A 137 -3.26 21.18 -8.27
CA PRO A 137 -3.33 20.62 -6.93
C PRO A 137 -4.77 20.26 -6.54
N PRO A 138 -5.00 19.15 -5.82
CA PRO A 138 -6.31 18.77 -5.32
C PRO A 138 -6.92 19.85 -4.43
N LEU A 139 -8.24 19.95 -4.40
CA LEU A 139 -8.95 20.88 -3.52
C LEU A 139 -8.73 20.56 -2.05
N MET A 140 -8.76 19.27 -1.72
CA MET A 140 -8.50 18.79 -0.37
C MET A 140 -7.00 18.53 -0.20
N ALA A 141 -6.37 19.23 0.72
CA ALA A 141 -4.93 19.10 0.95
C ALA A 141 -4.46 17.67 1.24
N PRO A 142 -5.18 16.83 2.02
CA PRO A 142 -4.78 15.45 2.25
C PRO A 142 -4.66 14.61 0.96
N ASP A 143 -5.44 14.92 -0.06
CA ASP A 143 -5.42 14.17 -1.33
C ASP A 143 -4.11 14.36 -2.09
N SER A 144 -3.35 15.42 -1.78
CA SER A 144 -2.10 15.75 -2.49
C SER A 144 -0.99 14.71 -2.30
N ALA A 145 -1.05 13.84 -1.30
CA ALA A 145 -0.12 12.72 -1.16
C ALA A 145 -0.51 11.50 -2.02
N MET A 146 -1.74 11.47 -2.54
CA MET A 146 -2.36 10.28 -3.15
C MET A 146 -2.51 10.37 -4.66
N VAL A 147 -2.45 11.56 -5.26
CA VAL A 147 -2.66 11.78 -6.70
C VAL A 147 -1.63 12.74 -7.28
N SER A 148 -1.50 12.70 -8.61
CA SER A 148 -0.58 13.59 -9.33
C SER A 148 -1.03 15.05 -9.29
N TRP A 149 -0.04 15.92 -9.10
CA TRP A 149 -0.20 17.38 -9.21
C TRP A 149 1.14 18.04 -9.59
N ILE A 150 1.07 19.22 -10.18
CA ILE A 150 2.21 20.07 -10.50
C ILE A 150 1.84 21.52 -10.18
N ASN A 151 2.77 22.24 -9.60
CA ASN A 151 2.75 23.70 -9.51
C ASN A 151 4.00 24.30 -10.22
N ASN A 152 4.26 25.58 -10.05
CA ASN A 152 5.34 26.29 -10.75
C ASN A 152 6.75 25.78 -10.42
N ASP A 153 6.95 25.15 -9.26
CA ASP A 153 8.29 24.82 -8.74
C ASP A 153 8.54 23.31 -8.68
N ARG A 154 7.48 22.51 -8.52
CA ARG A 154 7.56 21.08 -8.25
C ARG A 154 6.29 20.34 -8.59
N GLY A 155 6.37 19.01 -8.56
CA GLY A 155 5.24 18.14 -8.72
C GLY A 155 5.46 16.77 -8.14
N LEU A 156 4.37 16.08 -7.91
CA LEU A 156 4.28 14.68 -7.58
C LEU A 156 3.51 13.99 -8.71
N LEU A 157 4.10 12.97 -9.31
CA LEU A 157 3.50 12.25 -10.44
C LEU A 157 3.32 10.79 -10.05
N MET A 158 2.10 10.33 -10.07
CA MET A 158 1.72 8.93 -9.86
C MET A 158 1.25 8.36 -11.19
N LEU A 159 1.98 7.42 -11.76
CA LEU A 159 1.67 6.95 -13.10
C LEU A 159 0.30 6.30 -13.21
N ALA A 160 -0.25 5.80 -12.08
CA ALA A 160 -1.59 5.23 -12.03
C ALA A 160 -2.69 6.18 -12.52
N ASP A 161 -2.58 7.46 -12.20
CA ASP A 161 -3.59 8.46 -12.59
C ASP A 161 -3.18 9.31 -13.81
N LEU A 162 -2.03 8.96 -14.41
CA LEU A 162 -1.51 9.60 -15.61
C LEU A 162 -1.61 8.72 -16.85
N LEU A 163 -1.45 7.42 -16.72
CA LEU A 163 -1.37 6.49 -17.85
C LEU A 163 -2.65 5.66 -17.98
N PRO A 164 -2.98 5.19 -19.20
CA PRO A 164 -4.07 4.24 -19.39
C PRO A 164 -3.87 2.98 -18.55
N LEU A 165 -4.95 2.35 -18.11
CA LEU A 165 -4.91 1.14 -17.27
C LEU A 165 -4.14 -0.02 -17.91
N SER A 166 -3.99 -0.05 -19.24
CA SER A 166 -3.15 -1.03 -19.95
C SER A 166 -1.66 -0.92 -19.60
N PHE A 167 -1.20 0.20 -19.03
CA PHE A 167 0.16 0.39 -18.52
C PHE A 167 0.32 -0.07 -17.08
N HIS A 168 -0.76 -0.23 -16.34
CA HIS A 168 -0.72 -0.84 -15.03
C HIS A 168 -0.36 -2.31 -15.22
N ARG A 169 0.23 -2.92 -14.22
CA ARG A 169 0.79 -4.27 -14.26
C ARG A 169 0.12 -5.18 -15.29
N ASP A 170 0.79 -5.41 -16.42
CA ASP A 170 0.32 -6.37 -17.40
C ASP A 170 0.44 -7.78 -16.83
N SER A 171 -0.54 -8.64 -17.11
CA SER A 171 -0.52 -10.07 -16.80
C SER A 171 0.69 -10.80 -17.37
N ASN A 172 1.35 -10.21 -18.35
CA ASN A 172 2.55 -10.73 -18.99
C ASN A 172 3.87 -10.22 -18.36
N GLY A 173 3.82 -9.33 -17.37
CA GLY A 173 5.00 -8.82 -16.66
C GLY A 173 5.92 -7.94 -17.49
N SER A 174 5.41 -7.31 -18.55
CA SER A 174 6.22 -6.45 -19.42
C SER A 174 6.50 -5.12 -18.73
N ASN A 175 7.78 -4.75 -18.62
CA ASN A 175 8.19 -3.46 -18.12
C ASN A 175 7.86 -2.34 -19.12
N VAL A 176 7.54 -1.17 -18.62
CA VAL A 176 7.22 0.04 -19.39
C VAL A 176 8.40 0.99 -19.36
N ILE A 177 8.73 1.61 -20.49
CA ILE A 177 9.74 2.69 -20.54
C ILE A 177 9.03 4.04 -20.44
N ILE A 178 9.38 4.80 -19.42
CA ILE A 178 8.86 6.14 -19.18
C ILE A 178 9.99 7.16 -19.33
N LYS A 179 9.78 8.14 -20.19
CA LYS A 179 10.68 9.25 -20.39
C LYS A 179 10.04 10.55 -19.95
N PHE A 180 10.81 11.42 -19.30
CA PHE A 180 10.35 12.75 -18.93
C PHE A 180 11.03 13.83 -19.76
N THR A 181 10.22 14.74 -20.28
CA THR A 181 10.68 16.01 -20.83
C THR A 181 10.32 17.10 -19.84
N LEU A 182 11.32 17.64 -19.16
CA LEU A 182 11.17 18.56 -18.02
C LEU A 182 11.55 19.99 -18.42
N PRO A 183 11.00 21.01 -17.71
CA PRO A 183 11.49 22.38 -17.81
C PRO A 183 12.98 22.47 -17.49
N GLN A 184 13.64 23.53 -17.96
CA GLN A 184 15.04 23.77 -17.66
C GLN A 184 15.27 23.78 -16.14
N GLN A 185 16.36 23.15 -15.68
CA GLN A 185 16.77 23.01 -14.28
C GLN A 185 15.90 22.06 -13.42
N TRP A 186 14.76 21.56 -13.93
CA TRP A 186 14.00 20.56 -13.19
C TRP A 186 14.70 19.21 -13.22
N ARG A 187 14.55 18.47 -12.14
CA ARG A 187 15.03 17.10 -11.97
C ARG A 187 13.84 16.18 -11.73
N VAL A 188 14.05 14.90 -11.99
CA VAL A 188 13.10 13.84 -11.66
C VAL A 188 13.78 12.81 -10.77
N TYR A 189 13.04 12.32 -9.79
CA TYR A 189 13.46 11.23 -8.93
C TYR A 189 12.37 10.17 -8.85
N SER A 190 12.77 8.88 -8.85
CA SER A 190 11.94 7.73 -8.54
C SER A 190 12.80 6.57 -8.04
N ASN A 191 12.18 5.55 -7.42
CA ASN A 191 12.83 4.26 -7.11
C ASN A 191 12.90 3.32 -8.31
N GLU A 192 12.31 3.69 -9.45
CA GLU A 192 12.32 2.88 -10.66
C GLU A 192 13.72 2.79 -11.29
N ILE A 193 13.94 1.81 -12.14
CA ILE A 193 15.26 1.54 -12.74
C ILE A 193 15.62 2.63 -13.74
N VAL A 194 16.70 3.35 -13.49
CA VAL A 194 17.20 4.40 -14.40
C VAL A 194 17.83 3.75 -15.64
N LYS A 195 17.35 4.08 -16.83
CA LYS A 195 17.87 3.60 -18.14
C LYS A 195 18.67 4.68 -18.87
N GLY A 196 18.41 5.94 -18.57
CA GLY A 196 19.06 7.08 -19.21
C GLY A 196 18.69 8.40 -18.54
N GLN A 197 19.07 9.50 -19.14
CA GLN A 197 18.69 10.81 -18.62
C GLN A 197 17.18 10.98 -18.67
N ASN A 198 16.54 11.12 -17.49
CA ASN A 198 15.09 11.22 -17.33
C ASN A 198 14.31 10.06 -17.97
N GLU A 199 14.92 8.89 -18.06
CA GLU A 199 14.32 7.69 -18.64
C GLU A 199 14.39 6.53 -17.65
N PHE A 200 13.25 5.87 -17.45
CA PHE A 200 13.07 4.86 -16.42
C PHE A 200 12.38 3.62 -16.98
N GLU A 201 12.81 2.46 -16.51
CA GLU A 201 12.11 1.20 -16.69
C GLU A 201 11.25 0.93 -15.47
N VAL A 202 9.94 0.83 -15.68
CA VAL A 202 8.91 0.74 -14.66
C VAL A 202 8.26 -0.63 -14.72
N GLY A 203 8.35 -1.38 -13.62
CA GLY A 203 7.76 -2.73 -13.55
C GLY A 203 6.26 -2.73 -13.24
N ASP A 204 5.75 -1.68 -12.61
CA ASP A 204 4.33 -1.53 -12.27
C ASP A 204 3.95 -0.05 -12.27
N ALA A 205 3.42 0.43 -13.39
CA ALA A 205 3.02 1.83 -13.51
C ALA A 205 1.86 2.20 -12.55
N GLY A 206 1.06 1.23 -12.11
CA GLY A 206 0.00 1.45 -11.11
C GLY A 206 0.52 1.84 -9.73
N GLN A 207 1.79 1.55 -9.44
CA GLN A 207 2.42 1.83 -8.15
C GLN A 207 3.59 2.83 -8.24
N ALA A 208 4.01 3.20 -9.44
CA ALA A 208 5.18 4.04 -9.63
C ALA A 208 4.93 5.51 -9.26
N VAL A 209 5.86 6.09 -8.51
CA VAL A 209 5.81 7.46 -8.03
C VAL A 209 7.07 8.21 -8.44
N PHE A 210 6.88 9.44 -8.92
CA PHE A 210 7.96 10.34 -9.35
C PHE A 210 7.81 11.71 -8.68
N ALA A 211 8.87 12.20 -8.09
CA ALA A 211 8.98 13.60 -7.69
C ALA A 211 9.68 14.38 -8.81
N VAL A 212 9.16 15.54 -9.16
CA VAL A 212 9.76 16.45 -10.14
C VAL A 212 9.88 17.86 -9.54
N GLY A 213 10.95 18.59 -9.87
CA GLY A 213 11.11 19.95 -9.37
C GLY A 213 12.49 20.53 -9.62
N ALA A 214 12.60 21.86 -9.48
CA ALA A 214 13.86 22.59 -9.69
C ALA A 214 14.82 22.47 -8.48
N GLN A 215 14.29 22.26 -7.27
CA GLN A 215 15.06 22.29 -6.02
C GLN A 215 15.08 20.95 -5.28
N LEU A 216 14.82 19.83 -5.99
CA LEU A 216 14.91 18.50 -5.39
C LEU A 216 16.33 18.24 -4.89
N ARG A 217 16.43 17.84 -3.63
CA ARG A 217 17.65 17.37 -2.97
C ARG A 217 17.52 15.89 -2.65
N THR A 218 18.60 15.15 -2.79
CA THR A 218 18.64 13.72 -2.48
C THR A 218 19.76 13.43 -1.50
N SER A 219 19.45 12.64 -0.48
CA SER A 219 20.41 12.11 0.50
C SER A 219 20.12 10.64 0.70
N GLN A 220 21.11 9.84 1.08
CA GLN A 220 20.94 8.40 1.21
C GLN A 220 21.69 7.83 2.41
N ILE A 221 21.18 6.72 2.93
CA ILE A 221 21.86 5.85 3.91
C ILE A 221 21.74 4.40 3.47
N ASN A 222 22.67 3.57 3.95
CA ASN A 222 22.51 2.13 3.90
C ASN A 222 22.15 1.65 5.31
N GLU A 223 20.89 1.18 5.47
CA GLU A 223 20.45 0.62 6.74
C GLU A 223 20.26 -0.89 6.59
N SER A 224 21.15 -1.64 7.24
CA SER A 224 21.08 -3.10 7.28
C SER A 224 20.99 -3.79 5.91
N GLY A 225 21.67 -3.25 4.89
CA GLY A 225 21.69 -3.76 3.52
C GLY A 225 20.60 -3.19 2.62
N MET A 226 19.71 -2.34 3.13
CA MET A 226 18.74 -1.59 2.33
C MET A 226 19.27 -0.19 2.02
N LEU A 227 19.32 0.18 0.75
CA LEU A 227 19.58 1.55 0.33
C LEU A 227 18.31 2.39 0.53
N PHE A 228 18.38 3.35 1.44
CA PHE A 228 17.27 4.25 1.70
C PHE A 228 17.61 5.66 1.21
N ASN A 229 16.72 6.22 0.39
CA ASN A 229 16.86 7.55 -0.19
C ASN A 229 15.85 8.51 0.45
N LEU A 230 16.33 9.67 0.87
CA LEU A 230 15.51 10.81 1.24
C LEU A 230 15.52 11.81 0.09
N VAL A 231 14.36 12.13 -0.45
CA VAL A 231 14.15 13.13 -1.50
C VAL A 231 13.36 14.28 -0.88
N THR A 232 13.94 15.46 -0.84
CA THR A 232 13.30 16.63 -0.21
C THR A 232 13.21 17.78 -1.19
N ASP A 233 12.19 18.58 -1.01
CA ASP A 233 12.05 19.92 -1.60
C ASP A 233 11.52 20.91 -0.54
N GLY A 234 11.78 22.18 -0.76
CA GLY A 234 11.43 23.23 0.19
C GLY A 234 12.41 23.35 1.36
N GLU A 235 12.14 24.31 2.22
CA GLU A 235 12.91 24.58 3.42
C GLU A 235 12.18 24.05 4.65
N TRP A 236 12.91 23.35 5.51
CA TRP A 236 12.43 22.75 6.75
C TRP A 236 13.20 23.33 7.95
N ALA A 237 12.59 23.31 9.13
CA ALA A 237 13.28 23.74 10.37
C ALA A 237 14.37 22.74 10.81
N PHE A 238 14.48 21.60 10.17
CA PHE A 238 15.52 20.57 10.35
C PHE A 238 16.36 20.42 9.07
N ALA A 239 17.57 19.93 9.21
CA ALA A 239 18.41 19.57 8.07
C ALA A 239 18.01 18.20 7.48
N ASP A 240 18.24 18.00 6.18
CA ASP A 240 17.99 16.72 5.48
C ASP A 240 18.69 15.55 6.20
N ARG A 241 19.88 15.78 6.75
CA ARG A 241 20.61 14.79 7.55
C ARG A 241 19.85 14.36 8.81
N GLU A 242 19.20 15.28 9.51
CA GLU A 242 18.44 14.97 10.74
C GLU A 242 17.19 14.16 10.42
N ALA A 243 16.52 14.46 9.30
CA ALA A 243 15.42 13.65 8.81
C ALA A 243 15.87 12.23 8.40
N LEU A 244 17.04 12.12 7.76
CA LEU A 244 17.62 10.86 7.35
C LEU A 244 18.05 10.00 8.56
N GLU A 245 18.62 10.59 9.61
CA GLU A 245 18.96 9.94 10.86
C GLU A 245 17.70 9.43 11.58
N LEU A 246 16.62 10.20 11.59
CA LEU A 246 15.31 9.78 12.11
C LEU A 246 14.77 8.58 11.33
N ALA A 247 14.78 8.66 10.00
CA ALA A 247 14.37 7.58 9.11
C ALA A 247 15.14 6.28 9.39
N GLY A 248 16.46 6.36 9.50
CA GLY A 248 17.32 5.22 9.82
C GLY A 248 16.99 4.56 11.16
N LYS A 249 16.73 5.36 12.20
CA LYS A 249 16.31 4.85 13.53
C LYS A 249 14.99 4.08 13.44
N VAL A 250 14.00 4.60 12.72
CA VAL A 250 12.69 3.97 12.54
C VAL A 250 12.82 2.68 11.74
N LEU A 251 13.55 2.70 10.62
CA LEU A 251 13.78 1.51 9.79
C LEU A 251 14.46 0.39 10.59
N LYS A 252 15.47 0.73 11.39
CA LYS A 252 16.13 -0.24 12.28
C LYS A 252 15.15 -0.83 13.29
N ALA A 253 14.33 -0.01 13.93
CA ALA A 253 13.36 -0.48 14.91
C ALA A 253 12.31 -1.40 14.26
N HIS A 254 11.80 -1.06 13.07
CA HIS A 254 10.88 -1.94 12.34
C HIS A 254 11.57 -3.24 11.90
N ARG A 255 12.82 -3.19 11.44
CA ARG A 255 13.58 -4.41 11.17
C ARG A 255 13.66 -5.34 12.39
N GLU A 256 13.81 -4.79 13.59
CA GLU A 256 13.81 -5.59 14.83
C GLU A 256 12.43 -6.25 15.07
N VAL A 257 11.34 -5.58 14.72
CA VAL A 257 9.98 -6.16 14.78
C VAL A 257 9.83 -7.31 13.79
N PHE A 258 10.23 -7.11 12.53
CA PHE A 258 10.00 -8.07 11.44
C PHE A 258 11.10 -9.13 11.27
N GLY A 259 12.29 -8.87 11.77
CA GLY A 259 13.46 -9.76 11.65
C GLY A 259 14.26 -9.62 10.35
N THR A 260 13.75 -8.90 9.35
CA THR A 260 14.40 -8.69 8.05
C THR A 260 14.02 -7.32 7.47
N MET A 261 14.80 -6.84 6.51
CA MET A 261 14.40 -5.70 5.69
C MET A 261 13.41 -6.14 4.60
N PRO A 262 12.45 -5.27 4.20
CA PRO A 262 11.37 -5.66 3.29
C PRO A 262 11.82 -5.67 1.82
N VAL A 263 12.73 -4.75 1.47
CA VAL A 263 13.21 -4.52 0.10
C VAL A 263 14.69 -4.12 0.12
N ARG A 264 15.34 -4.15 -1.05
CA ARG A 264 16.73 -3.70 -1.19
C ARG A 264 16.86 -2.18 -1.30
N GLN A 265 15.82 -1.51 -1.76
CA GLN A 265 15.79 -0.06 -1.93
C GLN A 265 14.42 0.49 -1.57
N ALA A 266 14.39 1.57 -0.80
CA ALA A 266 13.20 2.34 -0.48
C ALA A 266 13.49 3.84 -0.49
N SER A 267 12.45 4.66 -0.54
CA SER A 267 12.59 6.12 -0.47
C SER A 267 11.48 6.79 0.32
N LEU A 268 11.83 7.94 0.89
CA LEU A 268 10.90 8.94 1.39
C LEU A 268 10.98 10.18 0.50
N ILE A 269 9.87 10.53 -0.14
CA ILE A 269 9.68 11.80 -0.85
C ILE A 269 8.98 12.75 0.10
N LEU A 270 9.70 13.75 0.61
CA LEU A 270 9.21 14.74 1.57
C LEU A 270 9.04 16.10 0.88
N LEU A 271 7.80 16.52 0.71
CA LEU A 271 7.45 17.76 0.02
C LEU A 271 6.57 18.67 0.90
N PRO A 272 6.61 19.99 0.73
CA PRO A 272 5.58 20.85 1.27
C PRO A 272 4.28 20.66 0.48
N PHE A 273 3.15 20.92 1.11
CA PHE A 273 1.86 20.93 0.40
C PHE A 273 1.88 21.93 -0.76
N PRO A 274 1.21 21.60 -1.89
CA PRO A 274 1.10 22.53 -3.01
C PRO A 274 0.21 23.75 -2.73
N GLN A 275 -0.63 23.68 -1.70
CA GLN A 275 -1.49 24.76 -1.21
C GLN A 275 -1.16 25.12 0.23
N ALA A 276 -1.68 26.27 0.70
CA ALA A 276 -1.53 26.67 2.10
C ALA A 276 -2.30 25.72 3.04
N VAL A 277 -1.65 25.29 4.10
CA VAL A 277 -2.19 24.38 5.12
C VAL A 277 -1.77 24.81 6.52
N GLY A 278 -2.41 24.26 7.54
CA GLY A 278 -1.95 24.41 8.92
C GLY A 278 -0.54 23.84 9.11
N ALA A 279 0.28 24.51 9.93
CA ALA A 279 1.69 24.14 10.13
C ALA A 279 1.89 22.70 10.64
N SER A 280 0.95 22.15 11.39
CA SER A 280 0.97 20.77 11.92
C SER A 280 0.31 19.75 11.01
N GLN A 281 -0.23 20.15 9.86
CA GLN A 281 -0.88 19.23 8.93
C GLN A 281 0.14 18.37 8.19
N TRP A 282 -0.21 17.12 7.96
CA TRP A 282 0.55 16.21 7.10
C TRP A 282 -0.41 15.27 6.35
N SER A 283 0.05 14.72 5.27
CA SER A 283 -0.58 13.64 4.51
C SER A 283 0.48 12.74 3.92
N ALA A 284 0.23 11.45 3.93
CA ALA A 284 1.20 10.48 3.41
C ALA A 284 0.50 9.33 2.70
N GLU A 285 1.28 8.65 1.87
CA GLU A 285 0.88 7.47 1.11
C GLU A 285 2.11 6.60 0.85
N THR A 286 1.99 5.31 1.06
CA THR A 286 3.07 4.35 0.75
C THR A 286 2.68 3.47 -0.42
N ARG A 287 3.41 3.59 -1.53
CA ARG A 287 3.28 2.74 -2.72
C ARG A 287 4.53 1.90 -2.91
N ARG A 288 4.41 0.58 -2.79
CA ARG A 288 5.53 -0.36 -2.81
C ARG A 288 6.67 0.07 -1.89
N SER A 289 7.81 0.52 -2.46
CA SER A 289 8.99 0.95 -1.73
C SER A 289 9.15 2.48 -1.65
N THR A 290 8.14 3.25 -2.05
CA THR A 290 8.17 4.71 -2.02
C THR A 290 7.12 5.24 -1.04
N VAL A 291 7.58 5.95 -0.03
CA VAL A 291 6.75 6.73 0.88
C VAL A 291 6.70 8.16 0.39
N THR A 292 5.51 8.67 0.15
CA THR A 292 5.26 10.08 -0.13
C THR A 292 4.72 10.75 1.11
N LEU A 293 5.33 11.84 1.54
CA LEU A 293 4.92 12.61 2.71
C LEU A 293 4.88 14.09 2.38
N LEU A 294 3.71 14.68 2.55
CA LEU A 294 3.53 16.13 2.48
C LEU A 294 3.34 16.68 3.89
N MET A 295 4.04 17.74 4.22
CA MET A 295 3.98 18.36 5.56
C MET A 295 3.79 19.86 5.50
N GLY A 296 3.06 20.39 6.48
CA GLY A 296 3.09 21.80 6.85
C GLY A 296 4.42 22.15 7.52
N LYS A 297 4.74 23.43 7.57
CA LYS A 297 6.04 23.92 8.07
C LYS A 297 5.93 24.45 9.49
N LEU A 298 6.42 23.68 10.47
CA LEU A 298 6.59 24.15 11.84
C LEU A 298 7.91 24.94 11.97
N PRO A 299 7.91 26.08 12.66
CA PRO A 299 9.11 26.92 12.79
C PRO A 299 10.15 26.35 13.76
N SER A 300 9.74 25.52 14.71
CA SER A 300 10.63 24.89 15.69
C SER A 300 11.21 23.59 15.16
N LYS A 301 12.52 23.43 15.19
CA LYS A 301 13.19 22.16 14.83
C LYS A 301 12.68 20.97 15.62
N VAL A 302 12.55 21.10 16.92
CA VAL A 302 12.03 20.02 17.79
C VAL A 302 10.60 19.66 17.41
N GLY A 303 9.73 20.66 17.20
CA GLY A 303 8.36 20.44 16.77
C GLY A 303 8.27 19.82 15.38
N ALA A 304 9.09 20.26 14.43
CA ALA A 304 9.10 19.75 13.07
C ALA A 304 9.62 18.31 12.99
N LEU A 305 10.65 17.93 13.77
CA LEU A 305 11.11 16.54 13.86
C LEU A 305 10.10 15.64 14.59
N ALA A 306 9.44 16.15 15.63
CA ALA A 306 8.36 15.42 16.29
C ALA A 306 7.17 15.20 15.36
N GLN A 307 6.80 16.20 14.55
CA GLN A 307 5.78 16.07 13.52
C GLN A 307 6.18 15.03 12.46
N LEU A 308 7.43 15.06 11.98
CA LEU A 308 7.95 14.09 11.00
C LEU A 308 7.94 12.66 11.54
N SER A 309 8.25 12.48 12.83
CA SER A 309 8.35 11.14 13.43
C SER A 309 7.04 10.35 13.35
N THR A 310 5.90 11.00 13.50
CA THR A 310 4.58 10.35 13.51
C THR A 310 4.26 9.66 12.18
N PRO A 311 4.22 10.34 11.02
CA PRO A 311 3.97 9.68 9.74
C PRO A 311 5.11 8.73 9.35
N VAL A 312 6.37 9.03 9.66
CA VAL A 312 7.50 8.15 9.31
C VAL A 312 7.40 6.81 10.03
N THR A 313 7.03 6.77 11.31
CA THR A 313 6.82 5.50 12.01
C THR A 313 5.64 4.70 11.48
N HIS A 314 4.60 5.35 10.98
CA HIS A 314 3.44 4.69 10.38
C HIS A 314 3.74 4.21 8.96
N GLU A 315 4.14 5.11 8.09
CA GLU A 315 4.32 4.82 6.65
C GLU A 315 5.47 3.85 6.38
N PHE A 316 6.54 3.90 7.16
CA PHE A 316 7.62 2.94 6.99
C PHE A 316 7.22 1.53 7.38
N PHE A 317 6.25 1.36 8.28
CA PHE A 317 5.70 0.05 8.57
C PHE A 317 5.05 -0.57 7.34
N HIS A 318 4.43 0.24 6.49
CA HIS A 318 3.81 -0.21 5.25
C HIS A 318 4.81 -0.76 4.23
N LEU A 319 6.09 -0.48 4.34
CA LEU A 319 7.11 -1.17 3.52
C LEU A 319 7.09 -2.69 3.75
N TRP A 320 6.71 -3.15 4.96
CA TRP A 320 6.54 -4.56 5.31
C TRP A 320 5.09 -5.01 5.17
N VAL A 321 4.16 -4.31 5.78
CA VAL A 321 2.74 -4.66 5.82
C VAL A 321 1.91 -3.49 5.29
N PRO A 322 1.25 -3.62 4.12
CA PRO A 322 1.06 -4.85 3.34
C PRO A 322 2.12 -5.15 2.27
N ASN A 323 3.03 -4.21 1.92
CA ASN A 323 3.77 -4.21 0.66
C ASN A 323 4.78 -5.36 0.47
N ALA A 324 5.25 -5.99 1.55
CA ALA A 324 6.10 -7.17 1.47
C ALA A 324 5.32 -8.50 1.67
N LEU A 325 3.99 -8.47 1.62
CA LEU A 325 3.12 -9.63 1.75
C LEU A 325 2.40 -9.94 0.43
N ALA A 326 2.29 -11.23 0.10
CA ALA A 326 1.47 -11.74 -1.01
C ALA A 326 0.04 -12.03 -0.52
N LEU A 327 -0.65 -10.99 -0.03
CA LEU A 327 -2.02 -11.05 0.47
C LEU A 327 -2.88 -10.04 -0.29
N GLU A 328 -4.14 -10.40 -0.53
CA GLU A 328 -5.13 -9.57 -1.22
C GLU A 328 -6.41 -9.43 -0.39
N GLY A 329 -7.33 -8.59 -0.86
CA GLY A 329 -8.64 -8.39 -0.25
C GLY A 329 -8.68 -7.30 0.82
N ASP A 330 -9.85 -7.21 1.47
CA ASP A 330 -10.17 -6.14 2.42
C ASP A 330 -9.72 -6.51 3.84
N TYR A 331 -8.44 -6.35 4.14
CA TYR A 331 -7.87 -6.56 5.49
C TYR A 331 -7.22 -5.30 6.07
N ASP A 332 -7.77 -4.13 5.70
CA ASP A 332 -7.35 -2.79 6.14
C ASP A 332 -7.33 -2.67 7.66
N TRP A 333 -8.24 -3.34 8.35
CA TRP A 333 -8.26 -3.41 9.81
C TRP A 333 -6.90 -3.84 10.38
N PHE A 334 -6.18 -4.72 9.67
CA PHE A 334 -4.87 -5.19 10.10
C PHE A 334 -3.76 -4.26 9.63
N TYR A 335 -3.64 -4.03 8.31
CA TYR A 335 -2.50 -3.28 7.82
C TYR A 335 -2.56 -1.77 8.12
N GLU A 336 -3.73 -1.24 8.56
CA GLU A 336 -3.84 0.13 9.05
C GLU A 336 -3.90 0.20 10.59
N GLY A 337 -4.87 -0.45 11.19
CA GLY A 337 -5.10 -0.31 12.63
C GLY A 337 -4.00 -0.92 13.49
N PHE A 338 -3.48 -2.09 13.11
CA PHE A 338 -2.34 -2.70 13.79
C PHE A 338 -1.05 -1.90 13.52
N THR A 339 -0.95 -1.26 12.36
CA THR A 339 0.14 -0.33 12.06
C THR A 339 0.11 0.90 12.97
N VAL A 340 -1.06 1.50 13.20
CA VAL A 340 -1.19 2.63 14.16
C VAL A 340 -0.70 2.23 15.55
N TYR A 341 -1.08 1.03 16.03
CA TYR A 341 -0.60 0.51 17.30
C TYR A 341 0.92 0.32 17.29
N GLN A 342 1.46 -0.38 16.29
CA GLN A 342 2.88 -0.71 16.22
C GLN A 342 3.75 0.54 16.03
N ALA A 343 3.29 1.52 15.25
CA ALA A 343 3.96 2.80 15.08
C ALA A 343 4.08 3.55 16.41
N ALA A 344 2.99 3.60 17.20
CA ALA A 344 3.00 4.22 18.53
C ALA A 344 3.94 3.47 19.51
N GLN A 345 3.97 2.14 19.45
CA GLN A 345 4.88 1.33 20.26
C GLN A 345 6.35 1.56 19.84
N THR A 346 6.64 1.58 18.55
CA THR A 346 7.98 1.87 18.02
C THR A 346 8.43 3.29 18.43
N ALA A 347 7.56 4.28 18.31
CA ALA A 347 7.85 5.64 18.76
C ALA A 347 8.16 5.71 20.28
N THR A 348 7.48 4.89 21.07
CA THR A 348 7.73 4.79 22.52
C THR A 348 9.09 4.14 22.81
N GLN A 349 9.43 3.07 22.11
CA GLN A 349 10.73 2.40 22.24
C GLN A 349 11.90 3.31 21.83
N LEU A 350 11.71 4.16 20.85
CA LEU A 350 12.69 5.15 20.38
C LEU A 350 12.73 6.43 21.24
N GLY A 351 11.89 6.52 22.29
CA GLY A 351 11.80 7.72 23.15
C GLY A 351 11.17 8.93 22.48
N MET A 352 10.49 8.75 21.34
CA MET A 352 9.75 9.81 20.63
C MET A 352 8.37 10.05 21.28
N LEU A 353 7.84 9.03 21.96
CA LEU A 353 6.67 9.11 22.83
C LEU A 353 7.04 8.61 24.22
N THR A 354 6.47 9.23 25.23
CA THR A 354 6.48 8.67 26.60
C THR A 354 5.41 7.58 26.73
N PHE A 355 5.56 6.69 27.70
CA PHE A 355 4.55 5.66 27.95
C PHE A 355 3.14 6.23 28.26
N PRO A 356 2.98 7.34 29.06
CA PRO A 356 1.69 8.00 29.20
C PRO A 356 1.10 8.53 27.87
N GLU A 357 1.92 9.07 26.97
CA GLU A 357 1.45 9.52 25.64
C GLU A 357 1.02 8.34 24.77
N PHE A 358 1.73 7.21 24.84
CA PHE A 358 1.31 5.96 24.21
C PHE A 358 -0.07 5.52 24.73
N LEU A 359 -0.28 5.46 26.05
CA LEU A 359 -1.59 5.12 26.63
C LEU A 359 -2.68 6.14 26.23
N ASN A 360 -2.32 7.43 26.14
CA ASN A 360 -3.25 8.46 25.66
C ASN A 360 -3.65 8.27 24.20
N SER A 361 -2.76 7.69 23.35
CA SER A 361 -3.14 7.37 21.98
C SER A 361 -4.23 6.30 21.92
N ILE A 362 -4.14 5.28 22.76
CA ILE A 362 -5.16 4.22 22.90
C ILE A 362 -6.48 4.81 23.48
N ALA A 363 -6.37 5.69 24.47
CA ALA A 363 -7.54 6.36 25.05
C ALA A 363 -8.30 7.21 24.02
N ARG A 364 -7.58 7.98 23.18
CA ARG A 364 -8.19 8.74 22.09
C ARG A 364 -8.86 7.84 21.05
N ALA A 365 -8.22 6.72 20.70
CA ALA A 365 -8.81 5.74 19.81
C ALA A 365 -10.11 5.16 20.38
N TYR A 366 -10.13 4.91 21.68
CA TYR A 366 -11.34 4.43 22.36
C TYR A 366 -12.44 5.49 22.36
N ASP A 367 -12.13 6.75 22.64
CA ASP A 367 -13.12 7.83 22.59
C ASP A 367 -13.67 8.00 21.15
N ALA A 368 -12.82 7.93 20.14
CA ALA A 368 -13.25 7.96 18.74
C ALA A 368 -14.17 6.77 18.40
N SER A 369 -13.85 5.57 18.86
CA SER A 369 -14.67 4.37 18.58
C SER A 369 -16.05 4.42 19.23
N LYS A 370 -16.23 5.14 20.35
CA LYS A 370 -17.54 5.35 20.99
C LYS A 370 -18.48 6.25 20.18
N THR A 371 -17.93 7.13 19.35
CA THR A 371 -18.74 8.05 18.54
C THR A 371 -19.30 7.39 17.29
N GLU A 372 -18.85 6.18 16.96
CA GLU A 372 -19.32 5.45 15.81
C GLU A 372 -20.68 4.80 16.09
N ALA A 373 -21.71 5.23 15.37
CA ALA A 373 -23.08 4.72 15.56
C ALA A 373 -23.26 3.26 15.09
N SER A 374 -22.36 2.77 14.25
CA SER A 374 -22.45 1.44 13.64
C SER A 374 -21.56 0.44 14.34
N GLN A 375 -22.13 -0.70 14.70
CA GLN A 375 -21.37 -1.82 15.28
C GLN A 375 -20.85 -2.76 14.17
N TRP A 376 -19.96 -2.24 13.34
CA TRP A 376 -19.30 -3.07 12.33
C TRP A 376 -18.28 -4.00 12.98
N SER A 377 -18.17 -5.24 12.48
CA SER A 377 -16.95 -6.01 12.64
C SER A 377 -15.77 -5.29 11.97
N LEU A 378 -14.55 -5.59 12.34
CA LEU A 378 -13.38 -4.98 11.69
C LEU A 378 -13.26 -5.40 10.22
N VAL A 379 -13.68 -6.62 9.91
CA VAL A 379 -13.73 -7.14 8.53
C VAL A 379 -14.72 -6.33 7.68
N GLU A 380 -15.94 -6.12 8.16
CA GLU A 380 -16.94 -5.30 7.46
C GLU A 380 -16.50 -3.82 7.34
N ALA A 381 -15.82 -3.29 8.36
CA ALA A 381 -15.30 -1.93 8.32
C ALA A 381 -14.26 -1.74 7.21
N SER A 382 -13.42 -2.76 6.95
CA SER A 382 -12.41 -2.70 5.87
C SER A 382 -13.04 -2.48 4.50
N THR A 383 -14.14 -3.16 4.18
CA THR A 383 -14.85 -2.96 2.89
C THR A 383 -15.42 -1.55 2.73
N ARG A 384 -15.45 -0.75 3.81
CA ARG A 384 -16.01 0.61 3.90
C ARG A 384 -15.01 1.66 4.37
N ARG A 385 -13.72 1.36 4.33
CA ARG A 385 -12.64 2.21 4.87
C ARG A 385 -12.72 3.66 4.39
N PHE A 386 -12.97 3.87 3.12
CA PHE A 386 -12.98 5.20 2.50
C PHE A 386 -14.31 5.96 2.66
N THR A 387 -15.25 5.37 3.38
CA THR A 387 -16.56 5.98 3.67
C THR A 387 -16.81 6.01 5.18
N ILE A 388 -17.65 5.12 5.68
CA ILE A 388 -18.11 5.09 7.09
C ILE A 388 -17.31 4.14 7.99
N GLY A 389 -16.46 3.27 7.44
CA GLY A 389 -15.68 2.29 8.20
C GLY A 389 -14.34 2.81 8.75
N ARG A 390 -13.96 4.06 8.43
CA ARG A 390 -12.64 4.61 8.75
C ARG A 390 -12.30 4.56 10.24
N THR A 391 -13.22 4.96 11.11
CA THR A 391 -12.99 4.96 12.56
C THR A 391 -12.72 3.57 13.09
N SER A 392 -13.50 2.57 12.66
CA SER A 392 -13.29 1.18 13.04
C SER A 392 -11.95 0.64 12.52
N VAL A 393 -11.59 0.92 11.27
CA VAL A 393 -10.33 0.46 10.67
C VAL A 393 -9.11 1.02 11.41
N TYR A 394 -9.11 2.30 11.75
CA TYR A 394 -7.94 2.91 12.43
C TYR A 394 -8.04 2.81 13.95
N SER A 395 -9.10 3.35 14.55
CA SER A 395 -9.18 3.52 16.01
C SER A 395 -9.56 2.22 16.73
N LYS A 396 -10.63 1.54 16.31
CA LYS A 396 -11.05 0.29 16.95
C LYS A 396 -10.01 -0.81 16.76
N SER A 397 -9.42 -0.92 15.56
CA SER A 397 -8.36 -1.90 15.30
C SER A 397 -7.07 -1.61 16.07
N GLN A 398 -6.71 -0.35 16.31
CA GLN A 398 -5.60 0.01 17.20
C GLN A 398 -5.80 -0.54 18.62
N ILE A 399 -7.02 -0.42 19.16
CA ILE A 399 -7.36 -0.96 20.48
C ILE A 399 -7.27 -2.49 20.46
N VAL A 400 -7.82 -3.13 19.43
CA VAL A 400 -7.78 -4.59 19.28
C VAL A 400 -6.34 -5.10 19.18
N ALA A 401 -5.47 -4.41 18.45
CA ALA A 401 -4.04 -4.74 18.37
C ALA A 401 -3.36 -4.65 19.75
N PHE A 402 -3.65 -3.58 20.51
CA PHE A 402 -3.14 -3.41 21.87
C PHE A 402 -3.62 -4.55 22.80
N LEU A 403 -4.91 -4.86 22.80
CA LEU A 403 -5.47 -5.96 23.60
C LEU A 403 -4.89 -7.32 23.22
N TYR A 404 -4.69 -7.55 21.94
CA TYR A 404 -4.06 -8.76 21.44
C TYR A 404 -2.61 -8.90 21.95
N ASP A 405 -1.80 -7.85 21.80
CA ASP A 405 -0.39 -7.87 22.24
C ASP A 405 -0.26 -8.05 23.75
N LEU A 406 -1.13 -7.39 24.54
CA LEU A 406 -1.19 -7.59 26.00
C LEU A 406 -1.51 -9.05 26.36
N ARG A 407 -2.51 -9.64 25.74
CA ARG A 407 -2.90 -11.04 25.99
C ARG A 407 -1.81 -12.01 25.59
N LEU A 408 -1.22 -11.83 24.41
CA LEU A 408 -0.15 -12.68 23.91
C LEU A 408 1.09 -12.62 24.81
N ARG A 409 1.49 -11.42 25.26
CA ARG A 409 2.58 -11.23 26.24
C ARG A 409 2.27 -11.89 27.57
N SER A 410 1.07 -11.73 28.09
CA SER A 410 0.63 -12.32 29.36
C SER A 410 0.66 -13.85 29.31
N LEU A 411 0.04 -14.45 28.29
CA LEU A 411 0.00 -15.92 28.11
C LEU A 411 1.38 -16.54 27.89
N SER A 412 2.26 -15.82 27.23
CA SER A 412 3.62 -16.31 26.93
C SER A 412 4.68 -15.92 27.99
N HIS A 413 4.29 -15.27 29.07
CA HIS A 413 5.22 -14.67 30.04
C HIS A 413 6.27 -13.77 29.38
N ASN A 414 5.82 -12.87 28.51
CA ASN A 414 6.62 -11.94 27.72
C ASN A 414 7.57 -12.58 26.68
N LYS A 415 7.43 -13.88 26.37
CA LYS A 415 8.25 -14.55 25.36
C LYS A 415 7.76 -14.28 23.94
N LYS A 416 6.51 -13.90 23.77
CA LYS A 416 5.90 -13.58 22.49
C LYS A 416 5.22 -12.20 22.53
N SER A 417 5.13 -11.58 21.38
CA SER A 417 4.44 -10.31 21.13
C SER A 417 3.84 -10.33 19.72
N LEU A 418 3.15 -9.29 19.34
CA LEU A 418 2.60 -9.13 17.98
C LEU A 418 3.69 -9.24 16.90
N ALA A 419 4.96 -8.93 17.22
CA ALA A 419 6.08 -9.14 16.31
C ALA A 419 6.23 -10.60 15.83
N ASN A 420 5.81 -11.59 16.63
CA ASN A 420 5.84 -12.99 16.20
C ASN A 420 4.88 -13.27 15.05
N VAL A 421 3.68 -12.65 15.09
CA VAL A 421 2.71 -12.74 14.00
C VAL A 421 3.29 -12.10 12.73
N TYR A 422 3.84 -10.89 12.83
CA TYR A 422 4.45 -10.22 11.68
C TYR A 422 5.59 -11.03 11.05
N ARG A 423 6.51 -11.57 11.86
CA ARG A 423 7.62 -12.40 11.37
C ARG A 423 7.12 -13.67 10.67
N ARG A 424 6.04 -14.27 11.18
CA ARG A 424 5.44 -15.44 10.54
C ARG A 424 4.80 -15.08 9.22
N LEU A 425 4.01 -14.01 9.15
CA LEU A 425 3.40 -13.53 7.91
C LEU A 425 4.46 -13.26 6.83
N ILE A 426 5.53 -12.53 7.16
CA ILE A 426 6.63 -12.25 6.22
C ILE A 426 7.32 -13.53 5.75
N ARG A 427 7.49 -14.52 6.61
CA ARG A 427 8.16 -15.79 6.26
C ARG A 427 7.27 -16.69 5.39
N GLU A 428 5.96 -16.76 5.68
CA GLU A 428 5.04 -17.72 5.07
C GLU A 428 4.31 -17.15 3.86
N HIS A 429 4.19 -15.83 3.77
CA HIS A 429 3.49 -15.13 2.70
C HIS A 429 4.32 -13.96 2.12
N PRO A 430 5.59 -14.17 1.76
CA PRO A 430 6.41 -13.08 1.21
C PRO A 430 5.89 -12.62 -0.14
N ALA A 431 5.86 -11.32 -0.38
CA ALA A 431 5.68 -10.80 -1.73
C ALA A 431 6.86 -11.25 -2.61
N ILE A 432 6.56 -11.91 -3.72
CA ILE A 432 7.59 -12.43 -4.63
C ILE A 432 8.16 -11.24 -5.41
N SER A 433 9.45 -11.01 -5.27
CA SER A 433 10.16 -9.90 -5.94
C SER A 433 10.43 -10.15 -7.42
N ASP A 434 10.12 -11.34 -7.93
CA ASP A 434 10.49 -11.76 -9.29
C ASP A 434 9.25 -12.06 -10.14
N ASN A 435 9.35 -11.73 -11.43
CA ASN A 435 8.32 -11.84 -12.47
C ASN A 435 7.82 -13.27 -12.77
N SER A 436 8.06 -14.22 -11.91
CA SER A 436 7.64 -15.60 -12.10
C SER A 436 6.23 -15.84 -11.55
N ARG A 437 5.27 -16.03 -12.45
CA ARG A 437 3.91 -16.56 -12.27
C ARG A 437 3.14 -15.92 -11.11
N ALA A 438 2.01 -15.34 -11.40
CA ALA A 438 1.01 -14.93 -10.42
C ALA A 438 0.93 -15.96 -9.28
N ALA A 439 1.60 -15.67 -8.16
CA ALA A 439 1.44 -16.44 -6.96
C ALA A 439 -0.06 -16.36 -6.61
N LYS A 440 -0.65 -17.48 -6.26
CA LYS A 440 -2.01 -17.49 -5.71
C LYS A 440 -1.99 -16.55 -4.52
N THR A 441 -2.57 -15.38 -4.68
CA THR A 441 -2.76 -14.46 -3.58
C THR A 441 -3.84 -15.04 -2.67
N ASN A 442 -3.55 -15.04 -1.38
CA ASN A 442 -4.49 -15.51 -0.37
C ASN A 442 -5.29 -14.34 0.17
N ASP A 443 -6.52 -14.57 0.57
CA ASP A 443 -7.31 -13.57 1.29
C ASP A 443 -6.59 -13.15 2.59
N GLY A 444 -6.30 -11.86 2.68
CA GLY A 444 -5.50 -11.32 3.79
C GLY A 444 -6.21 -11.44 5.13
N THR A 445 -7.53 -11.25 5.17
CA THR A 445 -8.32 -11.42 6.41
C THR A 445 -8.26 -12.86 6.91
N ASP A 446 -8.41 -13.85 6.03
CA ASP A 446 -8.39 -15.26 6.42
C ASP A 446 -7.00 -15.70 6.89
N VAL A 447 -5.95 -15.30 6.17
CA VAL A 447 -4.57 -15.60 6.57
C VAL A 447 -4.24 -14.96 7.91
N VAL A 448 -4.47 -13.66 8.07
CA VAL A 448 -4.12 -12.94 9.29
C VAL A 448 -4.90 -13.45 10.50
N THR A 449 -6.21 -13.68 10.37
CA THR A 449 -7.02 -14.21 11.47
C THR A 449 -6.59 -15.60 11.90
N LYS A 450 -6.20 -16.45 10.95
CA LYS A 450 -5.62 -17.77 11.24
C LYS A 450 -4.32 -17.66 12.02
N GLU A 451 -3.40 -16.76 11.61
CA GLU A 451 -2.14 -16.57 12.30
C GLU A 451 -2.31 -16.00 13.71
N LEU A 452 -3.23 -15.03 13.89
CA LEU A 452 -3.55 -14.50 15.20
C LEU A 452 -4.11 -15.59 16.13
N SER A 453 -5.04 -16.42 15.63
CA SER A 453 -5.59 -17.54 16.41
C SER A 453 -4.54 -18.56 16.79
N ALA A 454 -3.64 -18.90 15.87
CA ALA A 454 -2.57 -19.87 16.11
C ALA A 454 -1.56 -19.39 17.17
N GLU A 455 -1.18 -18.10 17.14
CA GLU A 455 -0.22 -17.55 18.11
C GLU A 455 -0.78 -17.43 19.53
N ILE A 456 -2.06 -17.07 19.67
CA ILE A 456 -2.73 -16.95 20.97
C ILE A 456 -3.31 -18.28 21.48
N GLY A 457 -3.41 -19.29 20.60
CA GLY A 457 -3.95 -20.60 20.94
C GLY A 457 -5.47 -20.66 21.09
N SER A 458 -6.22 -19.68 20.56
CA SER A 458 -7.68 -19.61 20.63
C SER A 458 -8.27 -18.81 19.48
N GLU A 459 -9.39 -19.27 18.95
CA GLU A 459 -10.18 -18.53 17.95
C GLU A 459 -11.11 -17.49 18.58
N ASP A 460 -11.33 -17.54 19.88
CA ASP A 460 -12.26 -16.65 20.57
C ASP A 460 -11.92 -15.18 20.42
N PHE A 461 -10.63 -14.85 20.45
CA PHE A 461 -10.21 -13.46 20.25
C PHE A 461 -10.61 -12.94 18.88
N VAL A 462 -10.34 -13.71 17.83
CA VAL A 462 -10.70 -13.37 16.45
C VAL A 462 -12.21 -13.29 16.28
N ARG A 463 -12.93 -14.28 16.80
CA ARG A 463 -14.39 -14.32 16.73
C ARG A 463 -15.03 -13.11 17.42
N LEU A 464 -14.54 -12.73 18.60
CA LEU A 464 -15.11 -11.63 19.38
C LEU A 464 -14.69 -10.26 18.85
N PHE A 465 -13.41 -10.01 18.62
CA PHE A 465 -12.87 -8.66 18.41
C PHE A 465 -12.63 -8.30 16.94
N ILE A 466 -12.57 -9.28 16.04
CA ILE A 466 -12.28 -9.03 14.62
C ILE A 466 -13.50 -9.33 13.73
N ARG A 467 -14.07 -10.53 13.85
CA ARG A 467 -15.21 -10.97 13.04
C ARG A 467 -16.58 -10.61 13.65
N GLY A 468 -16.64 -10.34 14.94
CA GLY A 468 -17.87 -9.95 15.63
C GLY A 468 -18.05 -8.44 15.69
N PRO A 469 -19.31 -7.96 15.72
CA PRO A 469 -19.65 -6.56 15.94
C PRO A 469 -19.52 -6.22 17.43
N VAL A 470 -18.30 -6.05 17.95
CA VAL A 470 -18.09 -5.93 19.40
C VAL A 470 -17.95 -4.48 19.86
N SER A 471 -18.71 -4.17 20.92
CA SER A 471 -18.40 -3.06 21.82
C SER A 471 -17.29 -3.50 22.79
N ILE A 472 -16.19 -2.79 22.84
CA ILE A 472 -15.06 -3.09 23.73
C ILE A 472 -15.30 -2.46 25.10
N ASP A 473 -15.44 -3.29 26.13
CA ASP A 473 -15.40 -2.83 27.53
C ASP A 473 -13.94 -2.64 27.94
N LEU A 474 -13.37 -1.48 27.58
CA LEU A 474 -11.95 -1.21 27.80
C LEU A 474 -11.53 -1.29 29.28
N PRO A 475 -12.34 -0.82 30.28
CA PRO A 475 -12.04 -1.03 31.68
C PRO A 475 -11.87 -2.50 32.06
N ALA A 476 -12.83 -3.36 31.70
CA ALA A 476 -12.77 -4.79 31.99
C ALA A 476 -11.59 -5.48 31.29
N GLU A 477 -11.31 -5.10 30.03
CA GLU A 477 -10.26 -5.68 29.22
C GLU A 477 -8.85 -5.31 29.71
N LEU A 478 -8.65 -4.12 30.29
CA LEU A 478 -7.34 -3.63 30.72
C LEU A 478 -6.99 -3.93 32.18
N ALA A 479 -7.99 -4.11 33.04
CA ALA A 479 -7.77 -4.37 34.48
C ALA A 479 -6.83 -5.57 34.76
N PRO A 480 -6.92 -6.71 34.05
CA PRO A 480 -6.00 -7.85 34.26
C PRO A 480 -4.53 -7.51 34.05
N PHE A 481 -4.24 -6.49 33.24
CA PHE A 481 -2.88 -6.06 32.91
C PHE A 481 -2.35 -4.93 33.80
N GLY A 482 -3.11 -4.53 34.84
CA GLY A 482 -2.71 -3.48 35.77
C GLY A 482 -2.88 -2.07 35.20
N LEU A 483 -3.81 -1.90 34.27
CA LEU A 483 -4.19 -0.61 33.72
C LEU A 483 -5.60 -0.21 34.18
N LYS A 484 -5.74 1.04 34.60
CA LYS A 484 -7.02 1.65 34.96
C LYS A 484 -7.51 2.54 33.83
N VAL A 485 -8.81 2.49 33.60
CA VAL A 485 -9.50 3.38 32.67
C VAL A 485 -10.39 4.31 33.49
N GLU A 486 -10.15 5.60 33.37
CA GLU A 486 -10.86 6.67 34.06
C GLU A 486 -11.54 7.57 33.04
N THR A 487 -12.70 8.13 33.39
CA THR A 487 -13.36 9.17 32.59
C THR A 487 -13.16 10.51 33.27
N ILE A 488 -12.51 11.44 32.59
CA ILE A 488 -12.29 12.82 33.07
C ILE A 488 -13.04 13.76 32.12
N GLY A 489 -14.21 14.23 32.58
CA GLY A 489 -15.13 14.96 31.70
C GLY A 489 -15.64 14.07 30.57
N LEU A 490 -15.40 14.47 29.33
CA LEU A 490 -15.76 13.70 28.11
C LEU A 490 -14.61 12.84 27.56
N ARG A 491 -13.47 12.78 28.26
CA ARG A 491 -12.27 12.10 27.76
C ARG A 491 -11.93 10.88 28.62
N THR A 492 -11.53 9.84 27.93
CA THR A 492 -10.95 8.65 28.55
C THR A 492 -9.48 8.89 28.88
N ARG A 493 -9.05 8.44 30.04
CA ARG A 493 -7.66 8.36 30.47
C ARG A 493 -7.31 6.93 30.82
N ILE A 494 -6.17 6.45 30.37
CA ILE A 494 -5.61 5.16 30.77
C ILE A 494 -4.36 5.43 31.61
N ALA A 495 -4.28 4.80 32.77
CA ALA A 495 -3.16 4.95 33.68
C ALA A 495 -2.75 3.60 34.27
N VAL A 496 -1.51 3.48 34.73
CA VAL A 496 -1.05 2.29 35.45
C VAL A 496 -1.65 2.28 36.84
N ASP A 497 -2.21 1.14 37.26
CA ASP A 497 -2.73 0.97 38.62
C ASP A 497 -1.59 1.09 39.65
N GLU A 498 -1.88 1.70 40.79
CA GLU A 498 -0.88 1.84 41.85
C GLU A 498 -0.46 0.50 42.46
N LYS A 499 -1.36 -0.49 42.41
CA LYS A 499 -1.20 -1.81 43.06
C LYS A 499 -0.84 -2.93 42.06
N ILE A 500 -0.08 -2.61 40.98
CA ILE A 500 0.33 -3.63 40.02
C ILE A 500 1.28 -4.67 40.62
N GLY A 501 1.05 -5.95 40.32
CA GLY A 501 1.94 -7.04 40.65
C GLY A 501 3.23 -7.05 39.81
N LYS A 502 4.17 -7.91 40.20
CA LYS A 502 5.46 -8.03 39.47
C LYS A 502 5.24 -8.39 38.00
N GLN A 503 4.39 -9.38 37.71
CA GLN A 503 4.13 -9.86 36.35
C GLN A 503 3.55 -8.75 35.45
N GLN A 504 2.57 -7.99 35.96
CA GLN A 504 1.99 -6.85 35.26
C GLN A 504 3.03 -5.76 35.00
N ARG A 505 3.87 -5.45 35.98
CA ARG A 505 4.94 -4.47 35.86
C ARG A 505 5.96 -4.89 34.80
N ASP A 506 6.37 -6.16 34.81
CA ASP A 506 7.33 -6.68 33.85
C ASP A 506 6.72 -6.68 32.42
N LEU A 507 5.42 -6.95 32.28
CA LEU A 507 4.71 -6.84 31.00
C LEU A 507 4.70 -5.39 30.51
N LEU A 508 4.29 -4.44 31.35
CA LEU A 508 4.20 -3.04 30.96
C LEU A 508 5.57 -2.41 30.63
N ARG A 509 6.65 -2.87 31.29
CA ARG A 509 8.03 -2.46 30.97
C ARG A 509 8.43 -2.82 29.53
N GLN A 510 7.94 -3.94 29.01
CA GLN A 510 8.16 -4.31 27.60
C GLN A 510 7.47 -3.36 26.62
N LEU A 511 6.50 -2.59 27.09
CA LEU A 511 5.78 -1.56 26.33
C LEU A 511 6.31 -0.14 26.59
N GLY A 512 7.39 0.01 27.38
CA GLY A 512 8.01 1.30 27.65
C GLY A 512 7.65 1.92 29.02
N TYR A 513 6.93 1.19 29.88
CA TYR A 513 6.67 1.67 31.24
C TYR A 513 7.96 1.77 32.05
N ASN A 514 8.16 2.91 32.71
CA ASN A 514 9.28 3.12 33.61
C ASN A 514 8.75 3.62 34.97
N ASP A 515 9.09 2.94 36.06
CA ASP A 515 8.70 3.29 37.42
C ASP A 515 9.16 4.71 37.84
N ALA A 516 10.25 5.22 37.24
CA ALA A 516 10.78 6.56 37.50
C ALA A 516 9.84 7.70 37.06
N THR A 517 8.85 7.40 36.20
CA THR A 517 7.83 8.38 35.76
C THR A 517 6.66 8.53 36.75
N ARG A 518 6.66 7.85 37.88
CA ARG A 518 5.76 8.16 39.00
C ARG A 518 6.20 9.51 39.57
N GLY A 519 5.42 10.55 39.36
CA GLY A 519 5.60 11.83 40.02
C GLY A 519 5.73 11.64 41.55
N PRO A 520 6.37 12.59 42.26
CA PRO A 520 6.52 12.49 43.73
C PRO A 520 5.15 12.24 44.35
N ARG A 521 5.07 11.18 45.17
CA ARG A 521 3.85 10.89 45.96
C ARG A 521 3.51 12.15 46.73
N SER A 522 2.39 12.78 46.40
CA SER A 522 1.80 13.76 47.33
C SER A 522 1.55 13.02 48.65
N LYS A 523 2.34 13.38 49.66
CA LYS A 523 2.12 12.95 51.04
C LYS A 523 0.82 13.53 51.57
#